data_06194d158d1661a2b8c69800a5654d02
#
_entry.id   06194d158d1661a2b8c69800a5654d02
#
_cell.length_a   1.000
_cell.length_b   1.000
_cell.length_c   1.000
_cell.angle_alpha   90.00
_cell.angle_beta   90.00
_cell.angle_gamma   90.00
#
_symmetry.space_group_name_H-M   'P 1'
#
loop_
_entity.id
_entity.type
_entity.pdbx_description
1 polymer ?
#
loop_
_entity_poly.entity_id
_entity_poly.type
_entity_poly.pdbx_seq_one_letter_code
_entity_poly.pdbx_strand_id
1 'polypeptide(L)'
;MTATNNILTFIDLFAGLGGFHIALESLGCKCVFTSELKEDLQKLYKINFPDNPRIEGDITKVDLTSIPHHDILCAGFPCQPFSQAGKRQGFSDEGRGNMFDYICAIIEERGKSDDKPRFLLLENVSNLKGHDNGNTWRIIQERLDALGYYVSGEILSPHQFGIPQHRKRIYIVGLRKDLVDSNEYQPFEFPNEKNEKLCDITTIIDANDTDIQPLALKTHQQLK
;
A
#
# COMPACT_ATOMS: atom_id res chain seq x y z
N MET A 1 8.18 -34.47 -1.40
CA MET A 1 8.59 -33.36 -0.54
C MET A 1 7.33 -32.59 -0.20
N THR A 2 6.88 -32.66 1.04
CA THR A 2 5.68 -31.95 1.52
C THR A 2 6.02 -30.47 1.53
N ALA A 3 5.40 -29.70 0.64
CA ALA A 3 5.45 -28.26 0.71
C ALA A 3 4.91 -27.85 2.10
N THR A 4 5.78 -27.39 2.97
CA THR A 4 5.36 -26.67 4.16
C THR A 4 4.64 -25.43 3.64
N ASN A 5 3.31 -25.38 3.79
CA ASN A 5 2.50 -24.21 3.49
C ASN A 5 2.91 -23.12 4.50
N ASN A 6 4.03 -22.44 4.24
CA ASN A 6 4.40 -21.28 5.04
C ASN A 6 3.40 -20.16 4.71
N ILE A 7 2.58 -19.83 5.69
CA ILE A 7 1.67 -18.67 5.59
C ILE A 7 2.53 -17.43 5.41
N LEU A 8 2.31 -16.71 4.30
CA LEU A 8 2.99 -15.44 4.06
C LEU A 8 2.52 -14.40 5.08
N THR A 9 3.47 -13.65 5.59
CA THR A 9 3.21 -12.55 6.53
C THR A 9 3.30 -11.21 5.84
N PHE A 10 2.52 -10.22 6.30
CA PHE A 10 2.58 -8.87 5.76
C PHE A 10 2.50 -7.79 6.83
N ILE A 11 3.00 -6.61 6.47
CA ILE A 11 2.77 -5.38 7.21
C ILE A 11 1.92 -4.42 6.37
N ASP A 12 1.06 -3.62 7.02
CA ASP A 12 0.19 -2.64 6.37
C ASP A 12 0.49 -1.24 6.91
N LEU A 13 1.21 -0.44 6.12
CA LEU A 13 1.62 0.92 6.47
C LEU A 13 0.65 1.94 5.88
N PHE A 14 0.33 2.98 6.66
CA PHE A 14 -0.68 3.97 6.28
C PHE A 14 -2.04 3.31 6.02
N ALA A 15 -2.40 2.38 6.87
CA ALA A 15 -3.40 1.34 6.63
C ALA A 15 -4.82 1.86 6.36
N GLY A 16 -5.17 3.06 6.87
CA GLY A 16 -6.50 3.62 6.69
C GLY A 16 -7.60 2.68 7.22
N LEU A 17 -8.44 2.22 6.32
CA LEU A 17 -9.51 1.26 6.63
C LEU A 17 -9.11 -0.22 6.49
N GLY A 18 -7.85 -0.51 6.14
CA GLY A 18 -7.36 -1.87 6.00
C GLY A 18 -7.63 -2.53 4.65
N GLY A 19 -7.60 -1.76 3.57
CA GLY A 19 -7.84 -2.31 2.22
C GLY A 19 -6.86 -3.42 1.83
N PHE A 20 -5.57 -3.25 2.12
CA PHE A 20 -4.57 -4.29 1.90
C PHE A 20 -4.77 -5.47 2.84
N HIS A 21 -5.13 -5.20 4.10
CA HIS A 21 -5.39 -6.25 5.08
C HIS A 21 -6.49 -7.19 4.61
N ILE A 22 -7.66 -6.64 4.24
CA ILE A 22 -8.79 -7.44 3.72
C ILE A 22 -8.35 -8.29 2.52
N ALA A 23 -7.63 -7.67 1.57
CA ALA A 23 -7.21 -8.36 0.35
C ALA A 23 -6.25 -9.52 0.65
N LEU A 24 -5.22 -9.29 1.45
CA LEU A 24 -4.20 -10.30 1.72
C LEU A 24 -4.68 -11.38 2.68
N GLU A 25 -5.50 -11.04 3.68
CA GLU A 25 -6.10 -12.02 4.58
C GLU A 25 -7.05 -12.97 3.82
N SER A 26 -7.80 -12.46 2.83
CA SER A 26 -8.63 -13.32 1.95
C SER A 26 -7.82 -14.32 1.12
N LEU A 27 -6.52 -14.08 0.94
CA LEU A 27 -5.58 -14.99 0.28
C LEU A 27 -4.82 -15.89 1.28
N GLY A 28 -5.18 -15.84 2.57
CA GLY A 28 -4.56 -16.66 3.62
C GLY A 28 -3.24 -16.09 4.16
N CYS A 29 -2.90 -14.84 3.85
CA CYS A 29 -1.74 -14.16 4.45
C CYS A 29 -2.08 -13.68 5.86
N LYS A 30 -1.06 -13.46 6.69
CA LYS A 30 -1.22 -12.99 8.07
C LYS A 30 -0.61 -11.62 8.27
N CYS A 31 -1.39 -10.66 8.77
CA CYS A 31 -0.89 -9.37 9.21
C CYS A 31 -0.08 -9.51 10.50
N VAL A 32 1.11 -8.91 10.53
CA VAL A 32 2.00 -8.95 11.71
C VAL A 32 2.32 -7.56 12.26
N PHE A 33 2.03 -6.52 11.51
CA PHE A 33 2.26 -5.14 11.93
C PHE A 33 1.41 -4.18 11.09
N THR A 34 0.90 -3.13 11.72
CA THR A 34 0.14 -2.08 11.06
C THR A 34 0.55 -0.72 11.60
N SER A 35 0.57 0.29 10.76
CA SER A 35 0.65 1.69 11.20
C SER A 35 -0.40 2.56 10.54
N GLU A 36 -1.05 3.40 11.36
CA GLU A 36 -2.01 4.42 10.93
C GLU A 36 -1.92 5.63 11.86
N LEU A 37 -1.74 6.82 11.28
CA LEU A 37 -1.52 8.04 12.07
C LEU A 37 -2.78 8.51 12.82
N LYS A 38 -3.96 8.36 12.19
CA LYS A 38 -5.22 8.89 12.72
C LYS A 38 -5.84 7.94 13.74
N GLU A 39 -6.04 8.41 14.97
CA GLU A 39 -6.58 7.62 16.08
C GLU A 39 -8.00 7.07 15.81
N ASP A 40 -8.85 7.82 15.11
CA ASP A 40 -10.19 7.38 14.74
C ASP A 40 -10.13 6.20 13.76
N LEU A 41 -9.22 6.24 12.79
CA LEU A 41 -8.99 5.12 11.88
C LEU A 41 -8.35 3.92 12.58
N GLN A 42 -7.44 4.13 13.54
CA GLN A 42 -6.90 3.03 14.36
C GLN A 42 -7.99 2.32 15.15
N LYS A 43 -8.95 3.08 15.73
CA LYS A 43 -10.09 2.51 16.46
C LYS A 43 -10.97 1.67 15.56
N LEU A 44 -11.29 2.19 14.37
CA LEU A 44 -12.09 1.47 13.38
C LEU A 44 -11.37 0.23 12.86
N TYR A 45 -10.07 0.34 12.61
CA TYR A 45 -9.23 -0.78 12.20
C TYR A 45 -9.24 -1.92 13.24
N LYS A 46 -9.14 -1.60 14.54
CA LYS A 46 -9.22 -2.58 15.63
C LYS A 46 -10.59 -3.28 15.70
N ILE A 47 -11.66 -2.59 15.36
CA ILE A 47 -13.00 -3.20 15.31
C ILE A 47 -13.09 -4.19 14.14
N ASN A 48 -12.54 -3.83 12.99
CA ASN A 48 -12.59 -4.68 11.78
C ASN A 48 -11.61 -5.86 11.86
N PHE A 49 -10.49 -5.70 12.55
CA PHE A 49 -9.40 -6.69 12.65
C PHE A 49 -9.01 -6.91 14.12
N PRO A 50 -9.89 -7.52 14.92
CA PRO A 50 -9.67 -7.69 16.37
C PRO A 50 -8.46 -8.56 16.70
N ASP A 51 -8.10 -9.48 15.79
CA ASP A 51 -6.97 -10.41 15.95
C ASP A 51 -5.63 -9.80 15.49
N ASN A 52 -5.64 -8.57 14.96
CA ASN A 52 -4.40 -7.90 14.56
C ASN A 52 -3.56 -7.53 15.78
N PRO A 53 -2.33 -8.08 15.90
CA PRO A 53 -1.58 -8.03 17.15
C PRO A 53 -1.05 -6.65 17.50
N ARG A 54 -0.81 -5.78 16.49
CA ARG A 54 -0.13 -4.50 16.73
C ARG A 54 -0.55 -3.43 15.72
N ILE A 55 -1.05 -2.33 16.24
CA ILE A 55 -1.30 -1.10 15.47
C ILE A 55 -0.47 0.02 16.08
N GLU A 56 0.48 0.54 15.32
CA GLU A 56 1.27 1.71 15.69
C GLU A 56 0.66 2.99 15.09
N GLY A 57 1.00 4.13 15.69
CA GLY A 57 0.55 5.43 15.22
C GLY A 57 1.42 5.97 14.10
N ASP A 58 2.19 7.00 14.44
CA ASP A 58 3.09 7.67 13.51
C ASP A 58 4.31 6.80 13.20
N ILE A 59 4.39 6.32 11.97
CA ILE A 59 5.49 5.45 11.50
C ILE A 59 6.87 6.12 11.67
N THR A 60 6.93 7.45 11.66
CA THR A 60 8.18 8.19 11.83
C THR A 60 8.76 8.10 13.23
N LYS A 61 7.97 7.64 14.19
CA LYS A 61 8.36 7.46 15.61
C LYS A 61 8.59 5.99 15.96
N VAL A 62 8.37 5.10 15.02
CA VAL A 62 8.57 3.67 15.25
C VAL A 62 10.05 3.34 15.12
N ASP A 63 10.57 2.60 16.09
CA ASP A 63 11.88 1.97 15.97
C ASP A 63 11.82 0.88 14.88
N LEU A 64 12.52 1.10 13.77
CA LEU A 64 12.49 0.22 12.61
C LEU A 64 12.97 -1.20 12.95
N THR A 65 13.84 -1.35 13.95
CA THR A 65 14.31 -2.66 14.42
C THR A 65 13.20 -3.46 15.10
N SER A 66 12.15 -2.78 15.60
CA SER A 66 11.01 -3.42 16.26
C SER A 66 9.94 -3.95 15.29
N ILE A 67 10.03 -3.59 14.00
CA ILE A 67 9.11 -4.10 12.97
C ILE A 67 9.42 -5.59 12.75
N PRO A 68 8.44 -6.50 12.87
CA PRO A 68 8.70 -7.94 12.78
C PRO A 68 9.07 -8.36 11.35
N HIS A 69 9.59 -9.60 11.23
CA HIS A 69 9.73 -10.26 9.94
C HIS A 69 8.41 -10.25 9.16
N HIS A 70 8.49 -10.00 7.86
CA HIS A 70 7.35 -10.03 6.96
C HIS A 70 7.78 -10.32 5.52
N ASP A 71 6.95 -11.08 4.82
CA ASP A 71 7.19 -11.42 3.41
C ASP A 71 6.74 -10.29 2.47
N ILE A 72 5.66 -9.57 2.84
CA ILE A 72 5.03 -8.55 2.01
C ILE A 72 5.00 -7.22 2.77
N LEU A 73 5.52 -6.15 2.15
CA LEU A 73 5.37 -4.79 2.64
C LEU A 73 4.27 -4.09 1.84
N CYS A 74 3.17 -3.75 2.51
CA CYS A 74 2.09 -2.96 1.93
C CYS A 74 2.14 -1.53 2.42
N ALA A 75 1.90 -0.56 1.52
CA ALA A 75 1.84 0.85 1.91
C ALA A 75 1.00 1.70 0.94
N GLY A 76 -0.07 2.31 1.46
CA GLY A 76 -0.82 3.37 0.80
C GLY A 76 -0.29 4.75 1.21
N PHE A 77 0.92 5.11 0.78
CA PHE A 77 1.60 6.29 1.29
C PHE A 77 1.08 7.60 0.67
N PRO A 78 1.05 8.72 1.46
CA PRO A 78 0.60 10.00 0.93
C PRO A 78 1.54 10.54 -0.14
N CYS A 79 0.93 11.15 -1.20
CA CYS A 79 1.68 11.85 -2.23
C CYS A 79 2.23 13.16 -1.66
N GLN A 80 3.49 13.16 -1.25
CA GLN A 80 4.22 14.37 -0.87
C GLN A 80 5.25 14.69 -1.94
N PRO A 81 5.57 15.99 -2.17
CA PRO A 81 6.59 16.37 -3.16
C PRO A 81 7.91 15.69 -2.81
N PHE A 82 8.46 14.96 -3.77
CA PHE A 82 9.83 14.47 -3.69
C PHE A 82 10.74 15.69 -3.84
N SER A 83 11.30 16.20 -2.74
CA SER A 83 12.31 17.24 -2.83
C SER A 83 13.54 16.68 -3.54
N GLN A 84 14.09 17.42 -4.50
CA GLN A 84 15.33 17.04 -5.22
C GLN A 84 16.59 17.03 -4.33
N ALA A 85 16.46 17.26 -3.03
CA ALA A 85 17.55 17.21 -2.06
C ALA A 85 17.94 15.77 -1.72
N GLY A 86 18.28 15.00 -2.77
CA GLY A 86 18.87 13.66 -2.65
C GLY A 86 20.35 13.71 -2.27
N LYS A 87 20.72 14.32 -1.14
CA LYS A 87 21.99 14.04 -0.49
C LYS A 87 21.71 13.20 0.74
N ARG A 88 22.31 12.00 0.74
CA ARG A 88 22.46 11.08 1.87
C ARG A 88 22.94 11.83 3.13
N GLN A 89 22.05 12.51 3.80
CA GLN A 89 22.21 12.87 5.20
C GLN A 89 21.26 11.96 5.95
N GLY A 90 21.82 11.13 6.82
CA GLY A 90 21.08 10.21 7.65
C GLY A 90 19.92 10.93 8.35
N PHE A 91 18.95 10.17 8.80
CA PHE A 91 17.76 10.59 9.54
C PHE A 91 18.13 11.58 10.68
N SER A 92 18.41 12.83 10.34
CA SER A 92 18.64 13.92 11.29
C SER A 92 17.45 14.87 11.25
N ASP A 93 16.86 15.10 12.36
CA ASP A 93 15.70 15.74 12.92
C ASP A 93 15.11 17.03 12.30
N GLU A 94 15.49 17.51 11.13
CA GLU A 94 15.01 18.80 10.63
C GLU A 94 14.52 18.77 9.17
N GLY A 95 13.64 17.87 8.85
CA GLY A 95 12.91 17.88 7.57
C GLY A 95 12.02 16.67 7.51
N ARG A 96 10.71 16.88 7.52
CA ARG A 96 9.73 15.78 7.33
C ARG A 96 10.06 15.03 6.06
N GLY A 97 10.83 13.94 6.20
CA GLY A 97 11.18 13.06 5.10
C GLY A 97 9.90 12.61 4.39
N ASN A 98 9.97 12.45 3.10
CA ASN A 98 8.89 11.87 2.32
C ASN A 98 8.56 10.50 2.89
N MET A 99 7.27 10.16 3.04
CA MET A 99 6.83 8.87 3.60
C MET A 99 7.38 7.67 2.83
N PHE A 100 7.71 7.85 1.57
CA PHE A 100 8.43 6.85 0.77
C PHE A 100 9.86 6.59 1.29
N ASP A 101 10.51 7.58 1.90
CA ASP A 101 11.84 7.41 2.52
C ASP A 101 11.77 6.44 3.70
N TYR A 102 10.68 6.44 4.48
CA TYR A 102 10.47 5.48 5.56
C TYR A 102 10.23 4.06 5.04
N ILE A 103 9.52 3.91 3.92
CA ILE A 103 9.38 2.59 3.25
C ILE A 103 10.75 2.07 2.87
N CYS A 104 11.59 2.88 2.23
CA CYS A 104 12.96 2.49 1.88
C CYS A 104 13.79 2.13 3.11
N ALA A 105 13.69 2.92 4.18
CA ALA A 105 14.42 2.69 5.42
C ALA A 105 14.02 1.38 6.11
N ILE A 106 12.74 1.00 6.09
CA ILE A 106 12.29 -0.30 6.60
C ILE A 106 12.94 -1.43 5.79
N ILE A 107 12.95 -1.32 4.46
CA ILE A 107 13.58 -2.32 3.58
C ILE A 107 15.09 -2.41 3.85
N GLU A 108 15.76 -1.27 4.02
CA GLU A 108 17.19 -1.20 4.35
C GLU A 108 17.49 -1.85 5.70
N GLU A 109 16.68 -1.54 6.73
CA GLU A 109 16.85 -2.11 8.06
C GLU A 109 16.71 -3.63 8.06
N ARG A 110 15.66 -4.15 7.38
CA ARG A 110 15.48 -5.61 7.20
C ARG A 110 16.63 -6.24 6.41
N GLY A 111 17.22 -5.50 5.48
CA GLY A 111 18.37 -5.94 4.69
C GLY A 111 19.64 -6.19 5.52
N LYS A 112 19.80 -5.54 6.67
CA LYS A 112 20.94 -5.76 7.56
C LYS A 112 20.99 -7.18 8.13
N SER A 113 19.83 -7.84 8.24
CA SER A 113 19.67 -9.22 8.73
C SER A 113 19.39 -10.22 7.61
N ASP A 114 19.63 -9.85 6.35
CA ASP A 114 19.30 -10.65 5.16
C ASP A 114 17.81 -11.08 5.12
N ASP A 115 16.93 -10.22 5.59
CA ASP A 115 15.53 -10.50 5.86
C ASP A 115 14.61 -9.46 5.18
N LYS A 116 15.00 -9.02 3.98
CA LYS A 116 14.18 -8.08 3.17
C LYS A 116 12.85 -8.71 2.79
N PRO A 117 11.77 -7.92 2.77
CA PRO A 117 10.50 -8.38 2.20
C PRO A 117 10.68 -9.01 0.82
N ARG A 118 9.96 -10.08 0.56
CA ARG A 118 9.98 -10.76 -0.76
C ARG A 118 9.22 -9.95 -1.79
N PHE A 119 8.14 -9.28 -1.34
CA PHE A 119 7.19 -8.55 -2.17
C PHE A 119 6.92 -7.16 -1.60
N LEU A 120 6.74 -6.20 -2.49
CA LEU A 120 6.24 -4.86 -2.17
C LEU A 120 4.90 -4.67 -2.88
N LEU A 121 3.91 -4.14 -2.17
CA LEU A 121 2.60 -3.77 -2.72
C LEU A 121 2.26 -2.36 -2.27
N LEU A 122 2.56 -1.38 -3.12
CA LEU A 122 2.42 0.03 -2.81
C LEU A 122 1.27 0.66 -3.59
N GLU A 123 0.59 1.65 -3.01
CA GLU A 123 -0.50 2.39 -3.66
C GLU A 123 -0.27 3.88 -3.54
N ASN A 124 -0.66 4.61 -4.59
CA ASN A 124 -0.68 6.07 -4.56
C ASN A 124 -1.71 6.63 -5.55
N VAL A 125 -1.88 7.94 -5.56
CA VAL A 125 -2.73 8.61 -6.56
C VAL A 125 -2.20 8.40 -7.98
N SER A 126 -3.09 8.27 -8.96
CA SER A 126 -2.71 8.00 -10.36
C SER A 126 -1.79 9.08 -10.95
N ASN A 127 -1.89 10.32 -10.46
CA ASN A 127 -1.05 11.43 -10.92
C ASN A 127 0.44 11.26 -10.58
N LEU A 128 0.81 10.37 -9.66
CA LEU A 128 2.21 10.11 -9.28
C LEU A 128 3.06 9.71 -10.50
N LYS A 129 2.49 8.94 -11.43
CA LYS A 129 3.21 8.47 -12.63
C LYS A 129 3.59 9.62 -13.58
N GLY A 130 2.75 10.67 -13.66
CA GLY A 130 3.00 11.86 -14.48
C GLY A 130 3.58 13.05 -13.72
N HIS A 131 3.64 12.98 -12.39
CA HIS A 131 4.10 14.07 -11.55
C HIS A 131 5.54 14.45 -11.87
N ASP A 132 5.82 15.77 -11.92
CA ASP A 132 7.14 16.32 -12.26
C ASP A 132 7.69 15.72 -13.57
N ASN A 133 6.87 15.72 -14.64
CA ASN A 133 7.18 15.14 -15.95
C ASN A 133 7.66 13.67 -15.88
N GLY A 134 7.11 12.88 -14.96
CA GLY A 134 7.49 11.49 -14.73
C GLY A 134 8.72 11.29 -13.83
N ASN A 135 9.36 12.36 -13.38
CA ASN A 135 10.56 12.29 -12.56
C ASN A 135 10.29 11.59 -11.22
N THR A 136 9.14 11.85 -10.59
CA THR A 136 8.74 11.18 -9.34
C THR A 136 8.67 9.66 -9.49
N TRP A 137 8.05 9.18 -10.56
CA TRP A 137 7.95 7.76 -10.85
C TRP A 137 9.33 7.14 -11.09
N ARG A 138 10.18 7.81 -11.87
CA ARG A 138 11.56 7.37 -12.13
C ARG A 138 12.38 7.25 -10.83
N ILE A 139 12.28 8.22 -9.92
CA ILE A 139 12.98 8.18 -8.63
C ILE A 139 12.53 6.98 -7.80
N ILE A 140 11.21 6.70 -7.73
CA ILE A 140 10.70 5.53 -7.01
C ILE A 140 11.26 4.25 -7.60
N GLN A 141 11.23 4.09 -8.93
CA GLN A 141 11.77 2.91 -9.60
C GLN A 141 13.27 2.74 -9.32
N GLU A 142 14.08 3.79 -9.50
CA GLU A 142 15.52 3.75 -9.27
C GLU A 142 15.88 3.39 -7.83
N ARG A 143 15.15 3.93 -6.86
CA ARG A 143 15.39 3.64 -5.44
C ARG A 143 15.04 2.21 -5.07
N LEU A 144 13.89 1.70 -5.51
CA LEU A 144 13.50 0.32 -5.26
C LEU A 144 14.39 -0.67 -6.03
N ASP A 145 14.82 -0.32 -7.24
CA ASP A 145 15.79 -1.09 -8.01
C ASP A 145 17.13 -1.22 -7.27
N ALA A 146 17.63 -0.10 -6.73
CA ALA A 146 18.84 -0.07 -5.91
C ALA A 146 18.72 -0.89 -4.61
N LEU A 147 17.50 -1.00 -4.07
CA LEU A 147 17.20 -1.85 -2.91
C LEU A 147 17.07 -3.34 -3.26
N GLY A 148 17.15 -3.69 -4.55
CA GLY A 148 17.18 -5.08 -5.03
C GLY A 148 15.81 -5.60 -5.48
N TYR A 149 14.91 -4.74 -5.99
CA TYR A 149 13.60 -5.15 -6.50
C TYR A 149 13.43 -4.89 -7.99
N TYR A 150 12.82 -5.82 -8.70
CA TYR A 150 12.17 -5.54 -9.98
C TYR A 150 10.82 -4.87 -9.70
N VAL A 151 10.56 -3.75 -10.37
CA VAL A 151 9.42 -2.88 -10.07
C VAL A 151 8.55 -2.67 -11.28
N SER A 152 7.26 -2.97 -11.13
CA SER A 152 6.22 -2.70 -12.11
C SER A 152 5.16 -1.78 -11.52
N GLY A 153 4.56 -0.91 -12.35
CA GLY A 153 3.51 0.01 -11.88
C GLY A 153 2.42 0.19 -12.92
N GLU A 154 1.16 -0.02 -12.50
CA GLU A 154 -0.02 0.11 -13.35
C GLU A 154 -1.09 0.97 -12.69
N ILE A 155 -1.81 1.76 -13.52
CA ILE A 155 -2.95 2.56 -13.06
C ILE A 155 -4.21 1.72 -13.22
N LEU A 156 -4.79 1.34 -12.08
CA LEU A 156 -6.02 0.56 -12.00
C LEU A 156 -7.15 1.35 -11.36
N SER A 157 -8.37 0.93 -11.62
CA SER A 157 -9.56 1.49 -10.98
C SER A 157 -10.58 0.38 -10.71
N PRO A 158 -11.28 0.41 -9.56
CA PRO A 158 -12.21 -0.65 -9.15
C PRO A 158 -13.27 -1.01 -10.20
N HIS A 159 -13.73 -0.05 -11.01
CA HIS A 159 -14.73 -0.33 -12.06
C HIS A 159 -14.23 -1.32 -13.11
N GLN A 160 -12.92 -1.44 -13.33
CA GLN A 160 -12.32 -2.43 -14.24
C GLN A 160 -12.45 -3.86 -13.73
N PHE A 161 -12.81 -4.03 -12.45
CA PHE A 161 -12.94 -5.31 -11.75
C PHE A 161 -14.37 -5.54 -11.24
N GLY A 162 -15.36 -4.85 -11.81
CA GLY A 162 -16.76 -5.05 -11.47
C GLY A 162 -17.27 -4.31 -10.22
N ILE A 163 -16.48 -3.40 -9.65
CA ILE A 163 -16.90 -2.56 -8.53
C ILE A 163 -17.34 -1.20 -9.05
N PRO A 164 -18.56 -0.68 -8.72
CA PRO A 164 -19.10 0.55 -9.29
C PRO A 164 -18.44 1.82 -8.69
N GLN A 165 -17.12 1.90 -8.76
CA GLN A 165 -16.35 3.05 -8.26
C GLN A 165 -15.28 3.47 -9.26
N HIS A 166 -15.32 4.73 -9.67
CA HIS A 166 -14.24 5.35 -10.44
C HIS A 166 -13.19 5.97 -9.51
N ARG A 167 -12.15 5.19 -9.19
CA ARG A 167 -11.06 5.61 -8.29
C ARG A 167 -9.71 5.16 -8.84
N LYS A 168 -9.16 5.93 -9.79
CA LYS A 168 -7.86 5.61 -10.38
C LYS A 168 -6.74 5.72 -9.35
N ARG A 169 -5.93 4.67 -9.22
CA ARG A 169 -4.75 4.61 -8.37
C ARG A 169 -3.60 3.91 -9.10
N ILE A 170 -2.39 4.37 -8.86
CA ILE A 170 -1.24 3.58 -9.27
C ILE A 170 -0.99 2.51 -8.21
N TYR A 171 -0.91 1.27 -8.65
CA TYR A 171 -0.39 0.16 -7.86
C TYR A 171 1.02 -0.14 -8.32
N ILE A 172 1.92 -0.29 -7.35
CA ILE A 172 3.34 -0.52 -7.59
C ILE A 172 3.66 -1.86 -6.94
N VAL A 173 4.13 -2.80 -7.75
CA VAL A 173 4.53 -4.13 -7.28
C VAL A 173 6.05 -4.24 -7.40
N GLY A 174 6.69 -4.59 -6.30
CA GLY A 174 8.11 -4.93 -6.26
C GLY A 174 8.29 -6.41 -5.98
N LEU A 175 9.13 -7.08 -6.74
CA LEU A 175 9.54 -8.46 -6.53
C LEU A 175 11.05 -8.51 -6.35
N ARG A 176 11.52 -9.13 -5.26
CA ARG A 176 12.95 -9.17 -4.95
C ARG A 176 13.72 -9.90 -6.04
N LYS A 177 14.80 -9.30 -6.53
CA LYS A 177 15.54 -9.73 -7.73
C LYS A 177 16.09 -11.15 -7.61
N ASP A 178 16.65 -11.50 -6.45
CA ASP A 178 17.22 -12.83 -6.23
C ASP A 178 16.19 -13.97 -6.38
N LEU A 179 14.92 -13.71 -6.06
CA LEU A 179 13.84 -14.68 -6.21
C LEU A 179 13.45 -14.91 -7.69
N VAL A 180 13.57 -13.86 -8.51
CA VAL A 180 13.34 -13.96 -9.96
C VAL A 180 14.55 -14.58 -10.64
N ASP A 181 15.75 -14.11 -10.31
CA ASP A 181 17.00 -14.54 -10.92
C ASP A 181 17.31 -16.03 -10.62
N SER A 182 16.86 -16.52 -9.45
CA SER A 182 16.91 -17.95 -9.08
C SER A 182 15.80 -18.81 -9.68
N ASN A 183 14.86 -18.22 -10.43
CA ASN A 183 13.64 -18.84 -10.96
C ASN A 183 12.69 -19.37 -9.85
N GLU A 184 12.77 -18.89 -8.62
CA GLU A 184 11.81 -19.22 -7.56
C GLU A 184 10.44 -18.61 -7.88
N TYR A 185 10.43 -17.39 -8.46
CA TYR A 185 9.23 -16.70 -8.94
C TYR A 185 9.40 -16.21 -10.37
N GLN A 186 8.30 -16.18 -11.12
CA GLN A 186 8.25 -15.52 -12.42
C GLN A 186 8.18 -14.00 -12.25
N PRO A 187 8.69 -13.19 -13.20
CA PRO A 187 8.46 -11.76 -13.23
C PRO A 187 6.97 -11.43 -13.11
N PHE A 188 6.66 -10.40 -12.31
CA PHE A 188 5.27 -10.01 -12.09
C PHE A 188 4.72 -9.25 -13.30
N GLU A 189 3.55 -9.66 -13.74
CA GLU A 189 2.75 -8.96 -14.76
C GLU A 189 1.37 -8.62 -14.21
N PHE A 190 0.91 -7.40 -14.47
CA PHE A 190 -0.45 -7.01 -14.10
C PHE A 190 -1.48 -7.77 -14.96
N PRO A 191 -2.64 -8.13 -14.40
CA PRO A 191 -3.66 -8.85 -15.15
C PRO A 191 -4.16 -8.01 -16.33
N ASN A 192 -4.15 -8.63 -17.52
CA ASN A 192 -4.63 -8.02 -18.75
C ASN A 192 -6.17 -8.05 -18.86
N GLU A 193 -6.81 -9.00 -18.19
CA GLU A 193 -8.27 -9.15 -18.21
C GLU A 193 -8.92 -8.15 -17.28
N LYS A 194 -9.41 -7.08 -17.87
CA LYS A 194 -10.28 -6.12 -17.20
C LYS A 194 -11.71 -6.61 -17.39
N ASN A 195 -12.34 -7.02 -16.32
CA ASN A 195 -13.75 -7.44 -16.34
C ASN A 195 -14.62 -6.18 -16.40
N GLU A 196 -14.93 -5.72 -17.62
CA GLU A 196 -15.77 -4.53 -17.87
C GLU A 196 -17.27 -4.76 -17.58
N LYS A 197 -17.64 -5.86 -16.91
CA LYS A 197 -19.00 -6.00 -16.42
C LYS A 197 -19.29 -4.82 -15.50
N LEU A 198 -20.10 -3.90 -16.04
CA LEU A 198 -20.68 -2.83 -15.24
C LEU A 198 -21.38 -3.45 -14.04
N CYS A 199 -20.79 -3.32 -12.87
CA CYS A 199 -21.48 -3.68 -11.64
C CYS A 199 -22.56 -2.63 -11.41
N ASP A 200 -23.81 -3.08 -11.33
CA ASP A 200 -24.91 -2.20 -11.01
C ASP A 200 -24.74 -1.72 -9.55
N ILE A 201 -24.78 -0.42 -9.33
CA ILE A 201 -24.68 0.16 -7.98
C ILE A 201 -25.74 -0.39 -7.04
N THR A 202 -26.89 -0.82 -7.57
CA THR A 202 -27.96 -1.44 -6.77
C THR A 202 -27.52 -2.73 -6.07
N THR A 203 -26.46 -3.38 -6.55
CA THR A 203 -25.91 -4.60 -5.91
C THR A 203 -25.21 -4.34 -4.58
N ILE A 204 -24.86 -3.09 -4.30
CA ILE A 204 -24.15 -2.66 -3.08
C ILE A 204 -24.97 -1.70 -2.22
N ILE A 205 -26.18 -1.34 -2.66
CA ILE A 205 -27.13 -0.53 -1.88
C ILE A 205 -28.03 -1.49 -1.08
N ASP A 206 -28.00 -1.35 0.23
CA ASP A 206 -29.00 -1.99 1.07
C ASP A 206 -30.32 -1.22 0.96
N ALA A 207 -31.24 -1.76 0.16
CA ALA A 207 -32.56 -1.15 -0.05
C ALA A 207 -33.45 -1.17 1.22
N ASN A 208 -33.05 -1.92 2.24
CA ASN A 208 -33.78 -2.05 3.52
C ASN A 208 -33.17 -1.16 4.62
N ASP A 209 -32.11 -0.42 4.35
CA ASP A 209 -31.51 0.50 5.32
C ASP A 209 -32.47 1.69 5.55
N THR A 210 -33.21 1.66 6.66
CA THR A 210 -34.13 2.71 7.07
C THR A 210 -33.47 3.87 7.79
N ASP A 211 -32.15 3.75 8.10
CA ASP A 211 -31.38 4.78 8.83
C ASP A 211 -30.70 5.79 7.90
N ILE A 212 -30.97 5.73 6.60
CA ILE A 212 -30.48 6.73 5.65
C ILE A 212 -31.16 8.06 5.90
N GLN A 213 -30.46 8.96 6.58
CA GLN A 213 -30.86 10.37 6.60
C GLN A 213 -30.59 10.96 5.22
N PRO A 214 -31.59 11.55 4.54
CA PRO A 214 -31.37 12.20 3.26
C PRO A 214 -30.33 13.31 3.44
N LEU A 215 -29.25 13.24 2.66
CA LEU A 215 -28.28 14.33 2.57
C LEU A 215 -29.04 15.59 2.17
N ALA A 216 -28.98 16.63 3.00
CA ALA A 216 -29.53 17.93 2.64
C ALA A 216 -28.86 18.36 1.33
N LEU A 217 -29.65 18.48 0.26
CA LEU A 217 -29.19 18.97 -1.03
C LEU A 217 -28.57 20.35 -0.82
N LYS A 218 -27.27 20.45 -0.88
CA LYS A 218 -26.59 21.74 -0.94
C LYS A 218 -27.03 22.41 -2.23
N THR A 219 -27.64 23.60 -2.11
CA THR A 219 -28.06 24.38 -3.26
C THR A 219 -26.81 24.70 -4.12
N HIS A 220 -26.98 24.80 -5.42
CA HIS A 220 -25.93 25.06 -6.42
C HIS A 220 -25.01 26.28 -6.10
N GLN A 221 -25.43 27.15 -5.18
CA GLN A 221 -24.66 28.32 -4.69
C GLN A 221 -23.58 27.94 -3.64
N GLN A 222 -23.60 26.75 -3.06
CA GLN A 222 -22.61 26.28 -2.06
C GLN A 222 -21.51 25.41 -2.65
N LEU A 223 -21.55 25.18 -3.98
CA LEU A 223 -20.60 24.34 -4.72
C LEU A 223 -19.67 25.13 -5.66
N LYS A 224 -19.64 26.48 -5.52
CA LYS A 224 -18.69 27.36 -6.24
C LYS A 224 -17.53 27.77 -5.36
#